data_b0ad358ddd5370569ebfb8d9cb4eb153
#
_entry.id   b0ad358ddd5370569ebfb8d9cb4eb153
#
_cell.length_a   1.000
_cell.length_b   1.000
_cell.length_c   1.000
_cell.angle_alpha   90.00
_cell.angle_beta   90.00
_cell.angle_gamma   90.00
#
_symmetry.space_group_name_H-M   'P 1'
#
loop_
_entity.id
_entity.type
_entity.pdbx_description
1 polymer ?
#
loop_
_entity_poly.entity_id
_entity_poly.type
_entity_poly.pdbx_seq_one_letter_code
_entity_poly.pdbx_strand_id
1 'polypeptide(L)'
;GALVTAKGTNISTITDVDGKFLLQEVPLSVKKVVVTSIGMETREVDLNVPVQLTGKRKKVSFVAHAGLSMSKYTIYGSDFKVGYEFGLGIEVRMSKRWAFQPTLQICNHGAEFNAERYGVKYQETWNPVSLDLPMLFILRCPIARKMNLAFSMGPVFSYGFAGKVKASETGKPDEEYDIYSSEYE
;
A
#
# COMPACT_ATOMS: atom_id res chain seq x y z
N GLY A 1 -6.45 -18.40 12.99
CA GLY A 1 -7.51 -18.84 13.89
C GLY A 1 -8.28 -17.68 14.49
N ALA A 2 -9.47 -17.91 14.95
CA ALA A 2 -10.28 -16.96 15.71
C ALA A 2 -10.17 -17.27 17.20
N LEU A 3 -10.16 -16.26 18.05
CA LEU A 3 -10.22 -16.40 19.50
C LEU A 3 -11.68 -16.65 19.91
N VAL A 4 -11.93 -17.72 20.64
CA VAL A 4 -13.24 -18.10 21.17
C VAL A 4 -13.17 -18.05 22.68
N THR A 5 -13.98 -17.20 23.31
CA THR A 5 -14.01 -16.98 24.75
C THR A 5 -15.40 -17.34 25.30
N ALA A 6 -15.47 -18.11 26.36
CA ALA A 6 -16.71 -18.37 27.05
C ALA A 6 -17.20 -17.11 27.77
N LYS A 7 -18.41 -16.62 27.42
CA LYS A 7 -18.90 -15.31 27.91
C LYS A 7 -19.02 -15.31 29.45
N GLY A 8 -18.41 -14.26 30.05
CA GLY A 8 -18.39 -14.09 31.50
C GLY A 8 -17.34 -14.91 32.23
N THR A 9 -16.40 -15.52 31.52
CA THR A 9 -15.25 -16.26 32.07
C THR A 9 -13.95 -15.86 31.38
N ASN A 10 -12.81 -16.32 31.93
CA ASN A 10 -11.50 -16.16 31.29
C ASN A 10 -11.10 -17.40 30.46
N ILE A 11 -12.03 -18.31 30.19
CA ILE A 11 -11.77 -19.53 29.45
C ILE A 11 -11.84 -19.22 27.97
N SER A 12 -10.72 -19.38 27.26
CA SER A 12 -10.63 -19.11 25.84
C SER A 12 -9.79 -20.15 25.12
N THR A 13 -10.02 -20.29 23.83
CA THR A 13 -9.26 -21.15 22.93
C THR A 13 -9.15 -20.50 21.54
N ILE A 14 -8.28 -21.03 20.68
CA ILE A 14 -8.13 -20.57 19.31
C ILE A 14 -8.64 -21.67 18.36
N THR A 15 -9.36 -21.26 17.30
CA THR A 15 -9.81 -22.20 16.28
C THR A 15 -8.62 -22.74 15.46
N ASP A 16 -8.73 -23.99 15.04
CA ASP A 16 -7.81 -24.59 14.07
C ASP A 16 -7.99 -24.01 12.66
N VAL A 17 -7.30 -24.58 11.68
CA VAL A 17 -7.34 -24.15 10.27
C VAL A 17 -8.70 -24.41 9.62
N ASP A 18 -9.48 -25.36 10.14
CA ASP A 18 -10.82 -25.71 9.67
C ASP A 18 -11.91 -24.93 10.40
N GLY A 19 -11.54 -24.08 11.37
CA GLY A 19 -12.46 -23.30 12.19
C GLY A 19 -13.07 -24.05 13.37
N LYS A 20 -12.58 -25.25 13.70
CA LYS A 20 -13.04 -26.05 14.84
C LYS A 20 -12.31 -25.61 16.10
N PHE A 21 -13.00 -25.70 17.23
CA PHE A 21 -12.43 -25.37 18.53
C PHE A 21 -12.96 -26.31 19.63
N LEU A 22 -12.19 -26.44 20.69
CA LEU A 22 -12.58 -27.16 21.90
C LEU A 22 -12.34 -26.23 23.10
N LEU A 23 -13.40 -25.93 23.82
CA LEU A 23 -13.35 -25.28 25.13
C LEU A 23 -13.47 -26.34 26.22
N GLN A 24 -12.48 -26.39 27.10
CA GLN A 24 -12.47 -27.32 28.25
C GLN A 24 -12.91 -26.58 29.51
N GLU A 25 -13.51 -27.33 30.46
CA GLU A 25 -13.89 -26.84 31.79
C GLU A 25 -14.86 -25.66 31.81
N VAL A 26 -15.73 -25.57 30.79
CA VAL A 26 -16.71 -24.48 30.71
C VAL A 26 -17.83 -24.74 31.74
N PRO A 27 -18.11 -23.77 32.63
CA PRO A 27 -19.24 -23.92 33.57
C PRO A 27 -20.57 -24.10 32.85
N LEU A 28 -21.45 -24.96 33.37
CA LEU A 28 -22.78 -25.24 32.81
C LEU A 28 -23.69 -23.99 32.73
N SER A 29 -23.35 -22.93 33.44
CA SER A 29 -24.05 -21.64 33.40
C SER A 29 -23.74 -20.82 32.13
N VAL A 30 -22.64 -21.12 31.41
CA VAL A 30 -22.27 -20.43 30.20
C VAL A 30 -23.09 -20.91 29.01
N LYS A 31 -23.93 -20.05 28.47
CA LYS A 31 -24.78 -20.35 27.32
C LYS A 31 -24.26 -19.73 26.02
N LYS A 32 -23.30 -18.82 26.10
CA LYS A 32 -22.79 -18.08 24.94
C LYS A 32 -21.28 -18.07 24.90
N VAL A 33 -20.74 -18.03 23.70
CA VAL A 33 -19.32 -17.76 23.43
C VAL A 33 -19.17 -16.48 22.62
N VAL A 34 -18.07 -15.78 22.86
CA VAL A 34 -17.68 -14.61 22.12
C VAL A 34 -16.55 -15.02 21.17
N VAL A 35 -16.75 -14.83 19.89
CA VAL A 35 -15.78 -15.18 18.87
C VAL A 35 -15.21 -13.90 18.26
N THR A 36 -13.89 -13.76 18.34
CA THR A 36 -13.15 -12.59 17.86
C THR A 36 -12.07 -13.04 16.88
N SER A 37 -11.96 -12.38 15.75
CA SER A 37 -10.90 -12.61 14.79
C SER A 37 -10.40 -11.28 14.21
N ILE A 38 -9.11 -11.23 13.89
CA ILE A 38 -8.49 -10.04 13.31
C ILE A 38 -9.20 -9.70 11.98
N GLY A 39 -9.68 -8.47 11.87
CA GLY A 39 -10.38 -8.02 10.66
C GLY A 39 -11.85 -8.43 10.54
N MET A 40 -12.43 -9.07 11.56
CA MET A 40 -13.84 -9.45 11.58
C MET A 40 -14.55 -8.82 12.78
N GLU A 41 -15.89 -8.68 12.68
CA GLU A 41 -16.70 -8.23 13.81
C GLU A 41 -16.77 -9.34 14.87
N THR A 42 -16.66 -8.94 16.14
CA THR A 42 -16.87 -9.86 17.27
C THR A 42 -18.33 -10.33 17.28
N ARG A 43 -18.53 -11.64 17.42
CA ARG A 43 -19.88 -12.23 17.50
C ARG A 43 -20.08 -13.01 18.77
N GLU A 44 -21.28 -12.87 19.33
CA GLU A 44 -21.79 -13.75 20.38
C GLU A 44 -22.61 -14.87 19.74
N VAL A 45 -22.35 -16.10 20.14
CA VAL A 45 -23.03 -17.28 19.61
C VAL A 45 -23.48 -18.18 20.76
N ASP A 46 -24.68 -18.71 20.65
CA ASP A 46 -25.20 -19.71 21.62
C ASP A 46 -24.50 -21.05 21.41
N LEU A 47 -24.11 -21.72 22.51
CA LEU A 47 -23.41 -23.01 22.48
C LEU A 47 -24.22 -24.17 21.86
N ASN A 48 -25.54 -23.98 21.71
CA ASN A 48 -26.45 -25.01 21.18
C ASN A 48 -26.65 -24.91 19.64
N VAL A 49 -25.94 -23.99 18.95
CA VAL A 49 -26.08 -23.78 17.49
C VAL A 49 -24.72 -24.00 16.84
N PRO A 50 -24.63 -24.73 15.71
CA PRO A 50 -23.37 -24.84 14.98
C PRO A 50 -22.86 -23.43 14.56
N VAL A 51 -21.70 -23.08 15.09
CA VAL A 51 -21.11 -21.76 14.89
C VAL A 51 -20.56 -21.64 13.47
N GLN A 52 -21.29 -20.97 12.60
CA GLN A 52 -20.72 -20.52 11.35
C GLN A 52 -20.22 -19.08 11.50
N LEU A 53 -18.90 -18.89 11.47
CA LEU A 53 -18.30 -17.57 11.36
C LEU A 53 -18.57 -16.99 9.97
N THR A 54 -19.72 -16.37 9.79
CA THR A 54 -19.98 -15.47 8.68
C THR A 54 -19.39 -14.12 9.05
N GLY A 55 -18.06 -14.00 8.98
CA GLY A 55 -17.40 -12.70 9.20
C GLY A 55 -17.75 -11.75 8.08
N LYS A 56 -18.44 -10.66 8.38
CA LYS A 56 -18.41 -9.49 7.50
C LYS A 56 -16.98 -8.97 7.53
N ARG A 57 -16.22 -9.20 6.46
CA ARG A 57 -14.89 -8.59 6.30
C ARG A 57 -15.06 -7.08 6.43
N LYS A 58 -14.19 -6.43 7.20
CA LYS A 58 -14.17 -4.96 7.27
C LYS A 58 -14.16 -4.43 5.84
N LYS A 59 -15.10 -3.56 5.52
CA LYS A 59 -15.19 -2.95 4.19
C LYS A 59 -14.04 -1.97 3.94
N VAL A 60 -13.45 -1.42 4.99
CA VAL A 60 -12.40 -0.41 4.93
C VAL A 60 -11.17 -0.88 5.70
N SER A 61 -9.99 -0.71 5.11
CA SER A 61 -8.69 -1.02 5.71
C SER A 61 -7.73 0.14 5.45
N PHE A 62 -6.84 0.44 6.39
CA PHE A 62 -5.73 1.36 6.15
C PHE A 62 -4.62 0.67 5.38
N VAL A 63 -3.96 1.40 4.50
CA VAL A 63 -2.83 0.94 3.69
C VAL A 63 -1.69 1.91 3.88
N ALA A 64 -0.50 1.38 4.11
CA ALA A 64 0.75 2.12 4.06
C ALA A 64 1.70 1.35 3.16
N HIS A 65 2.45 2.06 2.33
CA HIS A 65 3.48 1.46 1.49
C HIS A 65 4.70 2.35 1.41
N ALA A 66 5.83 1.73 1.14
CA ALA A 66 7.08 2.37 0.80
C ALA A 66 7.73 1.55 -0.31
N GLY A 67 8.34 2.22 -1.27
CA GLY A 67 8.93 1.56 -2.42
C GLY A 67 10.09 2.35 -3.01
N LEU A 68 10.81 1.66 -3.89
CA LEU A 68 11.75 2.25 -4.81
C LEU A 68 11.11 2.31 -6.19
N SER A 69 11.23 3.44 -6.84
CA SER A 69 10.79 3.65 -8.21
C SER A 69 11.99 3.72 -9.15
N MET A 70 11.80 3.28 -10.37
CA MET A 70 12.76 3.48 -11.44
C MET A 70 12.06 4.26 -12.55
N SER A 71 12.56 5.44 -12.84
CA SER A 71 11.97 6.34 -13.84
C SER A 71 12.97 6.68 -14.93
N LYS A 72 12.43 6.93 -16.13
CA LYS A 72 13.17 7.36 -17.30
C LYS A 72 12.26 8.22 -18.17
N TYR A 73 12.74 9.32 -18.68
CA TYR A 73 12.01 10.09 -19.69
C TYR A 73 12.18 9.44 -21.07
N THR A 74 11.14 9.49 -21.90
CA THR A 74 11.17 8.95 -23.27
C THR A 74 11.87 9.93 -24.25
N ILE A 75 12.90 10.59 -23.80
CA ILE A 75 13.69 11.57 -24.59
C ILE A 75 15.09 11.00 -24.80
N TYR A 76 15.69 11.30 -25.94
CA TYR A 76 17.04 10.85 -26.28
C TYR A 76 18.06 11.29 -25.21
N GLY A 77 18.95 10.36 -24.81
CA GLY A 77 20.00 10.61 -23.82
C GLY A 77 19.56 10.51 -22.35
N SER A 78 18.32 10.10 -22.08
CA SER A 78 17.86 9.86 -20.71
C SER A 78 18.21 8.46 -20.25
N ASP A 79 18.73 8.35 -19.02
CA ASP A 79 19.02 7.10 -18.34
C ASP A 79 18.04 6.85 -17.20
N PHE A 80 18.00 5.59 -16.72
CA PHE A 80 17.16 5.24 -15.58
C PHE A 80 17.70 5.84 -14.30
N LYS A 81 16.79 6.45 -13.53
CA LYS A 81 17.08 6.93 -12.20
C LYS A 81 16.24 6.21 -11.17
N VAL A 82 16.87 5.87 -10.05
CA VAL A 82 16.18 5.30 -8.88
C VAL A 82 15.63 6.44 -8.04
N GLY A 83 14.35 6.38 -7.78
CA GLY A 83 13.62 7.24 -6.86
C GLY A 83 13.05 6.48 -5.69
N TYR A 84 12.26 7.15 -4.88
CA TYR A 84 11.54 6.56 -3.75
C TYR A 84 10.09 7.02 -3.73
N GLU A 85 9.27 6.21 -3.08
CA GLU A 85 7.87 6.54 -2.84
C GLU A 85 7.42 6.12 -1.45
N PHE A 86 6.61 6.94 -0.80
CA PHE A 86 5.97 6.67 0.48
C PHE A 86 4.52 7.09 0.40
N GLY A 87 3.60 6.20 0.78
CA GLY A 87 2.18 6.52 0.71
C GLY A 87 1.37 5.94 1.84
N LEU A 88 0.28 6.66 2.16
CA LEU A 88 -0.76 6.27 3.08
C LEU A 88 -2.12 6.37 2.39
N GLY A 89 -2.99 5.42 2.66
CA GLY A 89 -4.30 5.42 2.04
C GLY A 89 -5.30 4.52 2.75
N ILE A 90 -6.42 4.37 2.10
CA ILE A 90 -7.48 3.47 2.53
C ILE A 90 -7.84 2.51 1.39
N GLU A 91 -8.16 1.28 1.75
CA GLU A 91 -8.74 0.32 0.82
C GLU A 91 -10.20 0.11 1.19
N VAL A 92 -11.10 0.41 0.28
CA VAL A 92 -12.54 0.18 0.38
C VAL A 92 -12.91 -1.05 -0.44
N ARG A 93 -13.27 -2.15 0.23
CA ARG A 93 -13.71 -3.37 -0.47
C ARG A 93 -15.16 -3.25 -0.91
N MET A 94 -15.36 -3.19 -2.22
CA MET A 94 -16.69 -3.11 -2.84
C MET A 94 -17.32 -4.50 -2.98
N SER A 95 -16.51 -5.53 -3.25
CA SER A 95 -16.96 -6.91 -3.37
C SER A 95 -15.90 -7.93 -2.95
N LYS A 96 -16.15 -9.23 -3.16
CA LYS A 96 -15.17 -10.29 -2.88
C LYS A 96 -13.88 -10.16 -3.71
N ARG A 97 -13.96 -9.55 -4.88
CA ARG A 97 -12.85 -9.44 -5.85
C ARG A 97 -12.41 -8.00 -6.10
N TRP A 98 -13.29 -7.02 -5.90
CA TRP A 98 -13.06 -5.63 -6.23
C TRP A 98 -12.83 -4.78 -4.99
N ALA A 99 -11.82 -3.92 -5.05
CA ALA A 99 -11.57 -2.88 -4.06
C ALA A 99 -11.21 -1.57 -4.76
N PHE A 100 -11.43 -0.46 -4.08
CA PHE A 100 -11.01 0.87 -4.48
C PHE A 100 -10.01 1.38 -3.45
N GLN A 101 -8.86 1.87 -3.89
CA GLN A 101 -7.76 2.29 -3.02
C GLN A 101 -7.24 3.67 -3.42
N PRO A 102 -7.82 4.74 -2.88
CA PRO A 102 -7.20 6.06 -2.92
C PRO A 102 -6.03 6.10 -1.93
N THR A 103 -4.90 6.61 -2.40
CA THR A 103 -3.68 6.75 -1.61
C THR A 103 -3.12 8.14 -1.80
N LEU A 104 -2.59 8.76 -0.76
CA LEU A 104 -1.78 9.97 -0.85
C LEU A 104 -0.33 9.56 -0.67
N GLN A 105 0.53 9.92 -1.62
CA GLN A 105 1.93 9.50 -1.61
C GLN A 105 2.86 10.64 -2.02
N ILE A 106 4.05 10.61 -1.44
CA ILE A 106 5.17 11.47 -1.83
C ILE A 106 6.10 10.62 -2.66
N CYS A 107 6.39 11.10 -3.89
CA CYS A 107 7.23 10.42 -4.84
C CYS A 107 8.39 11.31 -5.27
N ASN A 108 9.55 10.70 -5.43
CA ASN A 108 10.67 11.29 -6.14
C ASN A 108 10.87 10.51 -7.43
N HIS A 109 10.46 11.10 -8.53
CA HIS A 109 10.67 10.56 -9.88
C HIS A 109 11.69 11.45 -10.57
N GLY A 110 12.83 10.90 -10.93
CA GLY A 110 13.87 11.67 -11.59
C GLY A 110 14.28 11.08 -12.91
N ALA A 111 15.14 11.81 -13.61
CA ALA A 111 15.85 11.31 -14.77
C ALA A 111 17.26 11.85 -14.78
N GLU A 112 18.11 11.12 -15.43
CA GLU A 112 19.48 11.50 -15.69
C GLU A 112 19.65 11.65 -17.20
N PHE A 113 20.20 12.79 -17.62
CA PHE A 113 20.48 13.09 -19.02
C PHE A 113 21.98 13.15 -19.19
N ASN A 114 22.49 12.36 -20.11
CA ASN A 114 23.88 12.33 -20.46
C ASN A 114 24.01 12.72 -21.94
N ALA A 115 24.75 13.77 -22.21
CA ALA A 115 25.05 14.21 -23.58
C ALA A 115 26.55 14.48 -23.72
N GLU A 116 27.11 14.11 -24.86
CA GLU A 116 28.47 14.43 -25.20
C GLU A 116 28.49 15.23 -26.54
N ARG A 117 29.08 16.42 -26.51
CA ARG A 117 29.20 17.25 -27.67
C ARG A 117 30.59 17.85 -27.73
N TYR A 118 31.29 17.64 -28.84
CA TYR A 118 32.66 18.16 -29.08
C TYR A 118 33.68 17.80 -27.97
N GLY A 119 33.55 16.58 -27.39
CA GLY A 119 34.43 16.09 -26.30
C GLY A 119 34.13 16.65 -24.92
N VAL A 120 33.09 17.49 -24.80
CA VAL A 120 32.57 17.98 -23.52
C VAL A 120 31.37 17.10 -23.10
N LYS A 121 31.42 16.56 -21.87
CA LYS A 121 30.32 15.78 -21.31
C LYS A 121 29.43 16.70 -20.49
N TYR A 122 28.14 16.64 -20.78
CA TYR A 122 27.06 17.30 -20.06
C TYR A 122 26.26 16.24 -19.34
N GLN A 123 26.15 16.34 -18.01
CA GLN A 123 25.32 15.49 -17.19
C GLN A 123 24.32 16.35 -16.44
N GLU A 124 23.05 16.07 -16.61
CA GLU A 124 21.98 16.78 -15.95
C GLU A 124 21.12 15.78 -15.19
N THR A 125 20.97 15.99 -13.89
CA THR A 125 20.22 15.10 -13.01
C THR A 125 19.03 15.85 -12.43
N TRP A 126 17.84 15.41 -12.80
CA TRP A 126 16.58 15.98 -12.35
C TRP A 126 16.03 15.17 -11.18
N ASN A 127 15.65 15.86 -10.08
CA ASN A 127 15.12 15.30 -8.86
C ASN A 127 13.80 15.97 -8.45
N PRO A 128 12.72 15.89 -9.26
CA PRO A 128 11.43 16.42 -8.85
C PRO A 128 10.84 15.59 -7.71
N VAL A 129 10.17 16.27 -6.80
CA VAL A 129 9.37 15.65 -5.74
C VAL A 129 7.92 16.05 -5.96
N SER A 130 7.05 15.07 -6.00
CA SER A 130 5.62 15.25 -6.22
C SER A 130 4.78 14.67 -5.07
N LEU A 131 3.62 15.28 -4.91
CA LEU A 131 2.53 14.72 -4.13
C LEU A 131 1.55 14.09 -5.10
N ASP A 132 1.39 12.77 -5.01
CA ASP A 132 0.58 12.00 -5.93
C ASP A 132 -0.66 11.44 -5.21
N LEU A 133 -1.77 11.44 -5.93
CA LEU A 133 -3.05 10.86 -5.49
C LEU A 133 -3.46 9.77 -6.49
N PRO A 134 -2.93 8.55 -6.40
CA PRO A 134 -3.42 7.42 -7.16
C PRO A 134 -4.80 6.98 -6.64
N MET A 135 -5.75 6.80 -7.55
CA MET A 135 -7.08 6.26 -7.29
C MET A 135 -7.22 4.91 -7.97
N LEU A 136 -6.80 3.84 -7.29
CA LEU A 136 -6.66 2.52 -7.89
C LEU A 136 -7.90 1.65 -7.67
N PHE A 137 -8.39 1.06 -8.76
CA PHE A 137 -9.32 -0.07 -8.71
C PHE A 137 -8.52 -1.37 -8.72
N ILE A 138 -8.74 -2.21 -7.74
CA ILE A 138 -8.02 -3.46 -7.53
C ILE A 138 -8.94 -4.62 -7.80
N LEU A 139 -8.53 -5.49 -8.73
CA LEU A 139 -9.17 -6.77 -9.01
C LEU A 139 -8.31 -7.90 -8.42
N ARG A 140 -8.88 -8.67 -7.49
CA ARG A 140 -8.22 -9.83 -6.88
C ARG A 140 -8.74 -11.13 -7.46
N CYS A 141 -7.83 -11.90 -8.04
CA CYS A 141 -8.11 -13.23 -8.59
C CYS A 141 -7.45 -14.28 -7.68
N PRO A 142 -8.21 -15.12 -6.96
CA PRO A 142 -7.63 -16.20 -6.19
C PRO A 142 -7.08 -17.27 -7.15
N ILE A 143 -5.79 -17.59 -7.02
CA ILE A 143 -5.12 -18.65 -7.80
C ILE A 143 -5.04 -19.94 -6.99
N ALA A 144 -4.80 -19.83 -5.67
CA ALA A 144 -4.69 -20.98 -4.78
C ALA A 144 -5.22 -20.62 -3.39
N ARG A 145 -5.35 -21.63 -2.49
CA ARG A 145 -5.89 -21.44 -1.12
C ARG A 145 -5.23 -20.29 -0.33
N LYS A 146 -3.95 -19.95 -0.61
CA LYS A 146 -3.19 -18.90 0.09
C LYS A 146 -2.60 -17.83 -0.84
N MET A 147 -2.92 -17.88 -2.15
CA MET A 147 -2.34 -16.96 -3.14
C MET A 147 -3.44 -16.23 -3.90
N ASN A 148 -3.30 -14.92 -3.99
CA ASN A 148 -4.14 -14.06 -4.82
C ASN A 148 -3.25 -13.28 -5.79
N LEU A 149 -3.66 -13.24 -7.05
CA LEU A 149 -3.13 -12.29 -8.01
C LEU A 149 -3.99 -11.02 -7.93
N ALA A 150 -3.35 -9.87 -7.86
CA ALA A 150 -4.04 -8.59 -7.85
C ALA A 150 -3.62 -7.75 -9.06
N PHE A 151 -4.60 -7.24 -9.77
CA PHE A 151 -4.40 -6.25 -10.83
C PHE A 151 -4.97 -4.93 -10.32
N SER A 152 -4.18 -3.86 -10.45
CA SER A 152 -4.61 -2.52 -10.08
C SER A 152 -4.48 -1.58 -11.27
N MET A 153 -5.48 -0.72 -11.46
CA MET A 153 -5.48 0.31 -12.49
C MET A 153 -6.31 1.51 -12.03
N GLY A 154 -5.91 2.69 -12.47
CA GLY A 154 -6.64 3.92 -12.17
C GLY A 154 -5.85 5.18 -12.52
N PRO A 155 -6.50 6.34 -12.45
CA PRO A 155 -5.84 7.62 -12.64
C PRO A 155 -4.91 7.95 -11.47
N VAL A 156 -3.86 8.71 -11.77
CA VAL A 156 -2.96 9.31 -10.80
C VAL A 156 -2.97 10.81 -11.04
N PHE A 157 -3.26 11.58 -10.00
CA PHE A 157 -3.14 13.04 -10.02
C PHE A 157 -1.86 13.41 -9.31
N SER A 158 -0.97 14.11 -10.00
CA SER A 158 0.35 14.48 -9.48
C SER A 158 0.49 15.99 -9.41
N TYR A 159 1.03 16.48 -8.30
CA TYR A 159 1.40 17.86 -8.09
C TYR A 159 2.88 17.95 -7.68
N GLY A 160 3.72 18.48 -8.54
CA GLY A 160 5.12 18.75 -8.25
C GLY A 160 5.25 19.99 -7.37
N PHE A 161 5.95 19.90 -6.26
CA PHE A 161 6.08 21.03 -5.31
C PHE A 161 7.50 21.32 -4.88
N ALA A 162 8.44 20.40 -5.11
CA ALA A 162 9.86 20.59 -4.81
C ALA A 162 10.71 19.81 -5.81
N GLY A 163 11.97 20.17 -5.92
CA GLY A 163 12.91 19.43 -6.75
C GLY A 163 14.09 20.27 -7.15
N LYS A 164 15.19 19.59 -7.42
CA LYS A 164 16.44 20.20 -7.82
C LYS A 164 16.97 19.60 -9.10
N VAL A 165 17.56 20.44 -9.92
CA VAL A 165 18.35 20.03 -11.08
C VAL A 165 19.82 20.26 -10.75
N LYS A 166 20.63 19.23 -10.96
CA LYS A 166 22.07 19.31 -10.91
C LYS A 166 22.61 19.21 -12.32
N ALA A 167 23.31 20.24 -12.76
CA ALA A 167 24.01 20.27 -14.04
C ALA A 167 25.51 20.21 -13.81
N SER A 168 26.16 19.26 -14.45
CA SER A 168 27.62 19.11 -14.42
C SER A 168 28.15 19.13 -15.83
N GLU A 169 29.16 19.96 -16.04
CA GLU A 169 29.88 20.10 -17.32
C GLU A 169 31.38 19.90 -17.09
N THR A 170 32.03 19.14 -17.95
CA THR A 170 33.47 18.86 -17.82
C THR A 170 34.28 20.17 -17.80
N GLY A 171 34.97 20.42 -16.68
CA GLY A 171 35.82 21.58 -16.47
C GLY A 171 35.14 22.79 -15.85
N LYS A 172 33.87 22.70 -15.48
CA LYS A 172 33.14 23.73 -14.74
C LYS A 172 32.66 23.22 -13.38
N PRO A 173 32.43 24.09 -12.39
CA PRO A 173 31.77 23.69 -11.14
C PRO A 173 30.35 23.24 -11.42
N ASP A 174 29.85 22.26 -10.57
CA ASP A 174 28.48 21.82 -10.64
C ASP A 174 27.53 22.97 -10.26
N GLU A 175 26.48 23.12 -11.05
CA GLU A 175 25.40 24.07 -10.79
C GLU A 175 24.17 23.35 -10.30
N GLU A 176 23.49 23.93 -9.29
CA GLU A 176 22.26 23.38 -8.73
C GLU A 176 21.19 24.48 -8.68
N TYR A 177 20.01 24.19 -9.24
CA TYR A 177 18.87 25.10 -9.23
C TYR A 177 17.57 24.39 -8.88
N ASP A 178 16.65 25.13 -8.27
CA ASP A 178 15.34 24.62 -7.92
C ASP A 178 14.41 24.57 -9.14
N ILE A 179 13.71 23.43 -9.34
CA ILE A 179 12.78 23.22 -10.47
C ILE A 179 11.56 24.15 -10.39
N TYR A 180 11.13 24.48 -9.17
CA TYR A 180 9.90 25.22 -8.90
C TYR A 180 10.16 26.61 -8.29
N SER A 181 11.38 27.15 -8.37
CA SER A 181 11.63 28.53 -7.97
C SER A 181 10.98 29.48 -8.97
N SER A 182 10.21 30.43 -8.45
CA SER A 182 9.52 31.46 -9.23
C SER A 182 10.45 32.62 -9.66
N GLU A 183 11.73 32.39 -9.78
CA GLU A 183 12.69 33.39 -10.27
C GLU A 183 12.71 33.45 -11.79
N TYR A 184 11.58 33.85 -12.39
CA TYR A 184 11.51 34.46 -13.70
C TYR A 184 10.60 35.69 -13.57
N GLU A 185 11.08 36.73 -12.90
CA GLU A 185 10.70 38.11 -13.15
C GLU A 185 11.88 38.87 -13.80
#